data_a2fad26e5a602fff8ae1d331be79873b
#
_entry.id   a2fad26e5a602fff8ae1d331be79873b
#
_cell.length_a   1.000
_cell.length_b   1.000
_cell.length_c   1.000
_cell.angle_alpha   90.00
_cell.angle_beta   90.00
_cell.angle_gamma   90.00
#
_symmetry.space_group_name_H-M   'P 1'
#
loop_
_entity.id
_entity.type
_entity.pdbx_description
1 polymer ?
#
loop_
_entity_poly.entity_id
_entity_poly.type
_entity_poly.pdbx_seq_one_letter_code
_entity_poly.pdbx_strand_id
1 'polypeptide(L)'
;MESLSAPAHRRVPLQGLLLAVSLLTFGSLPSTAQLTVASTNAAEGKDVLLLVLNLPESLFSYNWFRGKSANSSRRIGTFLTETQKFTRGPAHSGRERIYPNGSLLFQKVTLNDTEYYTIVVTKKDGLTEEATGQLRVYRE
;
A
#
# COMPACT_ATOMS: atom_id res chain seq x y z
N MET A 1 29.03 20.99 -9.24
CA MET A 1 29.11 20.47 -9.72
C MET A 1 29.14 19.74 -9.86
N GLU A 2 27.37 19.51 -9.98
CA GLU A 2 27.30 19.11 -10.27
C GLU A 2 27.43 18.66 -10.21
N SER A 3 28.20 19.71 -10.08
CA SER A 3 28.38 19.34 -10.35
C SER A 3 28.64 18.99 -10.37
N LEU A 4 28.06 19.26 -10.10
CA LEU A 4 28.28 18.95 -10.37
C LEU A 4 28.45 18.33 -10.29
N SER A 5 28.09 18.81 -10.07
CA SER A 5 28.14 18.26 -10.31
C SER A 5 28.34 17.50 -10.17
N ALA A 6 28.40 18.25 -9.82
CA ALA A 6 28.47 17.51 -10.03
C ALA A 6 28.71 16.75 -9.76
N PRO A 7 28.12 16.99 -9.81
CA PRO A 7 28.30 16.26 -9.87
C PRO A 7 28.50 15.53 -9.61
N ALA A 8 28.54 16.24 -9.25
CA ALA A 8 28.50 15.46 -9.39
C ALA A 8 28.53 14.69 -9.28
N HIS A 9 27.27 14.83 -9.69
CA HIS A 9 27.19 14.34 -10.05
C HIS A 9 27.46 13.53 -10.26
N ARG A 10 27.62 13.75 -9.67
CA ARG A 10 27.70 13.37 -10.34
C ARG A 10 27.72 12.49 -10.84
N ARG A 11 27.44 12.94 -11.00
CA ARG A 11 27.34 12.62 -11.77
C ARG A 11 27.27 11.77 -12.39
N VAL A 12 27.21 12.48 -12.33
CA VAL A 12 26.91 11.94 -13.21
C VAL A 12 26.91 11.44 -13.80
N PRO A 13 26.49 11.52 -14.02
CA PRO A 13 26.37 11.17 -14.77
C PRO A 13 26.31 10.97 -15.25
N LEU A 14 25.98 11.49 -15.41
CA LEU A 14 25.64 11.43 -16.04
C LEU A 14 25.56 10.79 -16.40
N GLN A 15 24.93 10.90 -16.30
CA GLN A 15 24.54 10.69 -16.75
C GLN A 15 24.22 10.05 -16.66
N GLY A 16 24.68 11.15 -16.87
CA GLY A 16 24.05 10.77 -16.82
C GLY A 16 23.73 10.77 -16.70
N LEU A 17 23.39 10.50 -16.76
CA LEU A 17 23.00 10.72 -16.91
C LEU A 17 22.68 10.55 -17.03
N LEU A 18 22.53 10.79 -16.91
CA LEU A 18 22.01 10.73 -17.10
C LEU A 18 21.70 10.49 -17.12
N LEU A 19 21.54 10.85 -17.06
CA LEU A 19 20.96 10.69 -17.09
C LEU A 19 20.62 10.78 -16.97
N ALA A 20 20.57 11.18 -16.87
CA ALA A 20 19.83 11.07 -16.75
C ALA A 20 19.60 11.37 -16.61
N VAL A 21 19.66 11.80 -16.67
CA VAL A 21 18.99 11.81 -16.57
C VAL A 21 18.71 11.93 -16.44
N SER A 22 18.64 12.37 -16.42
CA SER A 22 17.95 12.21 -16.29
C SER A 22 17.70 12.42 -16.01
N LEU A 23 17.63 12.87 -15.98
CA LEU A 23 17.03 12.75 -15.63
C LEU A 23 16.79 13.18 -15.39
N LEU A 24 16.54 13.65 -15.25
CA LEU A 24 15.97 13.61 -15.02
C LEU A 24 15.59 14.01 -14.80
N THR A 25 15.76 14.60 -14.51
CA THR A 25 15.05 14.44 -14.34
C THR A 25 14.73 14.77 -13.97
N PHE A 26 14.62 15.17 -13.88
CA PHE A 26 13.91 14.92 -13.47
C PHE A 26 13.47 15.00 -12.98
N GLY A 27 13.53 15.41 -12.82
CA GLY A 27 12.78 15.14 -12.22
C GLY A 27 12.31 14.99 -11.65
N SER A 28 12.28 15.08 -11.63
CA SER A 28 11.59 14.71 -11.12
C SER A 28 11.07 14.41 -10.61
N LEU A 29 11.05 14.23 -10.55
CA LEU A 29 10.36 13.85 -10.04
C LEU A 29 9.83 13.34 -9.38
N PRO A 30 9.64 13.67 -9.37
CA PRO A 30 9.14 13.23 -8.49
C PRO A 30 8.68 12.43 -8.28
N SER A 31 9.09 12.25 -8.35
CA SER A 31 8.36 11.20 -8.31
C SER A 31 7.68 10.84 -7.16
N THR A 32 6.70 11.10 -7.23
CA THR A 32 5.87 10.78 -6.14
C THR A 32 5.49 9.33 -6.24
N ALA A 33 6.00 8.57 -5.33
CA ALA A 33 5.61 7.20 -5.21
C ALA A 33 4.14 7.16 -4.84
N GLN A 34 3.35 6.39 -5.58
CA GLN A 34 1.93 6.26 -5.31
C GLN A 34 1.70 5.20 -4.24
N LEU A 35 0.63 5.39 -3.46
CA LEU A 35 0.14 4.38 -2.54
C LEU A 35 -0.06 3.07 -3.30
N THR A 36 0.47 1.98 -2.79
CA THR A 36 0.47 0.69 -3.48
C THR A 36 0.20 -0.42 -2.49
N VAL A 37 -0.60 -1.39 -2.90
CA VAL A 37 -0.78 -2.64 -2.16
C VAL A 37 0.03 -3.70 -2.90
N ALA A 38 0.95 -4.34 -2.19
CA ALA A 38 1.77 -5.40 -2.81
C ALA A 38 0.93 -6.66 -2.96
N SER A 39 0.71 -7.07 -4.21
CA SER A 39 0.02 -8.32 -4.47
C SER A 39 0.86 -9.49 -3.99
N THR A 40 0.23 -10.52 -3.45
CA THR A 40 0.97 -11.63 -2.86
C THR A 40 0.23 -12.94 -3.03
N ASN A 41 1.00 -14.03 -2.91
CA ASN A 41 0.48 -15.39 -2.96
C ASN A 41 0.71 -16.04 -1.60
N ALA A 42 -0.19 -16.95 -1.22
CA ALA A 42 -0.04 -17.66 0.04
C ALA A 42 -0.58 -19.07 -0.11
N ALA A 43 0.04 -20.00 0.59
CA ALA A 43 -0.46 -21.37 0.66
C ALA A 43 -1.66 -21.42 1.60
N GLU A 44 -2.62 -22.24 1.27
CA GLU A 44 -3.81 -22.45 2.09
C GLU A 44 -3.40 -22.83 3.53
N GLY A 45 -4.04 -22.22 4.51
CA GLY A 45 -3.78 -22.49 5.93
C GLY A 45 -2.69 -21.64 6.54
N LYS A 46 -1.97 -20.86 5.75
CA LYS A 46 -0.90 -20.00 6.27
C LYS A 46 -1.44 -18.60 6.58
N ASP A 47 -0.64 -17.86 7.34
CA ASP A 47 -0.90 -16.43 7.55
C ASP A 47 -0.23 -15.65 6.43
N VAL A 48 -0.85 -14.54 6.04
CA VAL A 48 -0.31 -13.70 4.97
C VAL A 48 -0.56 -12.24 5.29
N LEU A 49 0.39 -11.40 4.88
CA LEU A 49 0.33 -9.96 5.10
C LEU A 49 0.29 -9.25 3.76
N LEU A 50 -0.78 -8.48 3.52
CA LEU A 50 -0.84 -7.58 2.38
C LEU A 50 -0.15 -6.28 2.77
N LEU A 51 1.02 -6.05 2.21
CA LEU A 51 1.84 -4.89 2.55
C LEU A 51 1.35 -3.67 1.79
N VAL A 52 1.36 -2.53 2.50
CA VAL A 52 1.04 -1.23 1.91
C VAL A 52 2.33 -0.44 1.79
N LEU A 53 2.59 0.09 0.62
CA LEU A 53 3.80 0.82 0.30
C LEU A 53 3.45 2.26 -0.02
N ASN A 54 4.39 3.15 0.32
CA ASN A 54 4.30 4.57 -0.02
C ASN A 54 3.10 5.25 0.64
N LEU A 55 2.89 4.97 1.92
CA LEU A 55 1.85 5.64 2.68
C LEU A 55 2.12 7.14 2.71
N PRO A 56 1.11 7.97 2.47
CA PRO A 56 1.27 9.42 2.65
C PRO A 56 1.43 9.77 4.13
N GLU A 57 1.79 11.01 4.38
CA GLU A 57 1.94 11.52 5.74
C GLU A 57 0.63 12.07 6.27
N SER A 58 0.57 12.30 7.56
CA SER A 58 -0.57 12.94 8.23
C SER A 58 -1.86 12.17 8.02
N LEU A 59 -1.84 10.91 8.43
CA LEU A 59 -2.95 9.99 8.19
C LEU A 59 -3.94 10.03 9.34
N PHE A 60 -5.22 9.89 9.00
CA PHE A 60 -6.31 9.80 9.95
C PHE A 60 -6.80 8.37 10.11
N SER A 61 -7.00 7.62 8.99
CA SER A 61 -7.54 6.28 9.07
C SER A 61 -7.19 5.45 7.85
N TYR A 62 -7.27 4.12 8.03
CA TYR A 62 -7.21 3.15 6.94
C TYR A 62 -8.51 2.37 6.92
N ASN A 63 -9.09 2.19 5.73
CA ASN A 63 -10.23 1.30 5.53
C ASN A 63 -9.85 0.24 4.51
N TRP A 64 -10.07 -1.02 4.85
CA TRP A 64 -9.83 -2.12 3.93
C TRP A 64 -11.15 -2.70 3.45
N PHE A 65 -11.21 -2.99 2.16
CA PHE A 65 -12.42 -3.52 1.51
C PHE A 65 -12.06 -4.77 0.72
N ARG A 66 -12.98 -5.70 0.66
CA ARG A 66 -12.86 -6.87 -0.21
C ARG A 66 -13.38 -6.48 -1.59
N GLY A 67 -12.55 -6.74 -2.63
CA GLY A 67 -12.90 -6.38 -4.01
C GLY A 67 -12.09 -5.19 -4.51
N LYS A 68 -12.42 -4.74 -5.71
CA LYS A 68 -11.68 -3.69 -6.41
C LYS A 68 -12.17 -2.29 -6.11
N SER A 69 -13.18 -2.15 -5.26
CA SER A 69 -13.76 -0.85 -4.98
C SER A 69 -14.08 -0.72 -3.50
N ALA A 70 -14.26 0.54 -3.07
CA ALA A 70 -14.57 0.86 -1.68
C ALA A 70 -16.08 0.74 -1.43
N ASN A 71 -16.60 -0.48 -1.51
CA ASN A 71 -18.00 -0.76 -1.26
C ASN A 71 -18.19 -1.02 0.23
N SER A 72 -18.98 -0.18 0.91
CA SER A 72 -19.10 -0.24 2.36
C SER A 72 -19.68 -1.56 2.85
N SER A 73 -20.48 -2.26 2.06
CA SER A 73 -21.00 -3.57 2.45
C SER A 73 -19.92 -4.64 2.43
N ARG A 74 -18.77 -4.35 1.83
CA ARG A 74 -17.63 -5.26 1.76
C ARG A 74 -16.44 -4.75 2.56
N ARG A 75 -16.66 -3.82 3.46
CA ARG A 75 -15.61 -3.28 4.31
C ARG A 75 -15.17 -4.34 5.31
N ILE A 76 -13.86 -4.59 5.35
CA ILE A 76 -13.28 -5.55 6.29
C ILE A 76 -13.09 -4.88 7.65
N GLY A 77 -12.59 -3.65 7.66
CA GLY A 77 -12.39 -2.95 8.91
C GLY A 77 -11.80 -1.57 8.70
N THR A 78 -11.75 -0.84 9.80
CA THR A 78 -11.22 0.52 9.88
C THR A 78 -10.19 0.59 10.98
N PHE A 79 -9.05 1.22 10.69
CA PHE A 79 -8.01 1.47 11.69
C PHE A 79 -7.84 2.99 11.83
N LEU A 80 -8.02 3.49 13.06
CA LEU A 80 -7.80 4.91 13.35
C LEU A 80 -6.37 5.07 13.85
N THR A 81 -5.61 5.95 13.18
CA THR A 81 -4.17 6.04 13.45
C THR A 81 -3.87 6.67 14.80
N GLU A 82 -4.67 7.64 15.21
CA GLU A 82 -4.38 8.39 16.44
C GLU A 82 -4.61 7.52 17.69
N THR A 83 -5.76 6.83 17.74
CA THR A 83 -6.09 5.99 18.89
C THR A 83 -5.60 4.56 18.72
N GLN A 84 -5.18 4.20 17.51
CA GLN A 84 -4.78 2.84 17.12
C GLN A 84 -5.91 1.84 17.34
N LYS A 85 -7.13 2.28 17.13
CA LYS A 85 -8.31 1.47 17.35
C LYS A 85 -8.73 0.80 16.05
N PHE A 86 -8.95 -0.51 16.11
CA PHE A 86 -9.45 -1.30 14.98
C PHE A 86 -10.92 -1.60 15.19
N THR A 87 -11.74 -1.32 14.17
CA THR A 87 -13.18 -1.60 14.18
C THR A 87 -13.49 -2.55 13.03
N ARG A 88 -14.19 -3.64 13.34
CA ARG A 88 -14.57 -4.62 12.32
C ARG A 88 -15.66 -4.09 11.42
N GLY A 89 -15.56 -4.42 10.14
CA GLY A 89 -16.61 -4.12 9.17
C GLY A 89 -17.47 -5.34 8.85
N PRO A 90 -18.48 -5.17 7.99
CA PRO A 90 -19.39 -6.28 7.66
C PRO A 90 -18.74 -7.45 6.94
N ALA A 91 -17.60 -7.23 6.27
CA ALA A 91 -16.90 -8.31 5.56
C ALA A 91 -15.79 -8.96 6.40
N HIS A 92 -15.67 -8.59 7.68
CA HIS A 92 -14.66 -9.18 8.56
C HIS A 92 -15.02 -10.64 8.84
N SER A 93 -14.06 -11.54 8.65
CA SER A 93 -14.30 -12.98 8.80
C SER A 93 -13.85 -13.51 10.16
N GLY A 94 -13.28 -12.67 11.02
CA GLY A 94 -12.70 -13.09 12.30
C GLY A 94 -11.22 -13.36 12.22
N ARG A 95 -10.63 -13.30 11.01
CA ARG A 95 -9.23 -13.67 10.81
C ARG A 95 -8.37 -12.50 10.34
N GLU A 96 -8.93 -11.33 10.12
CA GLU A 96 -8.19 -10.18 9.59
C GLU A 96 -7.83 -9.20 10.70
N ARG A 97 -6.72 -8.48 10.48
CA ARG A 97 -6.27 -7.42 11.38
C ARG A 97 -5.53 -6.37 10.57
N ILE A 98 -5.73 -5.11 10.91
CA ILE A 98 -5.01 -4.00 10.28
C ILE A 98 -3.93 -3.54 11.24
N TYR A 99 -2.69 -3.45 10.73
CA TYR A 99 -1.55 -2.98 11.52
C TYR A 99 -1.40 -1.46 11.42
N PRO A 100 -0.64 -0.86 12.34
CA PRO A 100 -0.43 0.59 12.30
C PRO A 100 0.21 1.10 11.02
N ASN A 101 0.94 0.25 10.29
CA ASN A 101 1.53 0.64 9.00
C ASN A 101 0.54 0.46 7.84
N GLY A 102 -0.72 0.19 8.13
CA GLY A 102 -1.77 0.04 7.13
C GLY A 102 -1.90 -1.36 6.56
N SER A 103 -0.96 -2.24 6.81
CA SER A 103 -0.96 -3.58 6.22
C SER A 103 -2.09 -4.43 6.79
N LEU A 104 -2.62 -5.33 5.95
CA LEU A 104 -3.72 -6.21 6.33
C LEU A 104 -3.20 -7.62 6.54
N LEU A 105 -3.36 -8.13 7.75
CA LEU A 105 -3.00 -9.50 8.09
C LEU A 105 -4.20 -10.41 7.91
N PHE A 106 -4.02 -11.52 7.21
CA PHE A 106 -4.97 -12.63 7.17
C PHE A 106 -4.38 -13.82 7.88
N GLN A 107 -5.11 -14.40 8.81
CA GLN A 107 -4.68 -15.62 9.48
C GLN A 107 -5.38 -16.81 8.86
N LYS A 108 -4.61 -17.90 8.63
CA LYS A 108 -5.13 -19.18 8.15
C LYS A 108 -5.98 -19.01 6.90
N VAL A 109 -5.37 -18.46 5.86
CA VAL A 109 -6.10 -18.15 4.63
C VAL A 109 -6.71 -19.39 4.01
N THR A 110 -7.84 -19.19 3.35
CA THR A 110 -8.56 -20.23 2.62
C THR A 110 -8.57 -19.89 1.14
N LEU A 111 -8.94 -20.86 0.31
CA LEU A 111 -9.06 -20.61 -1.13
C LEU A 111 -10.07 -19.50 -1.44
N ASN A 112 -11.09 -19.36 -0.60
CA ASN A 112 -12.09 -18.30 -0.78
C ASN A 112 -11.54 -16.90 -0.51
N ASP A 113 -10.37 -16.79 0.09
CA ASP A 113 -9.75 -15.49 0.34
C ASP A 113 -9.05 -14.94 -0.91
N THR A 114 -8.91 -15.74 -1.96
CA THR A 114 -8.40 -15.27 -3.24
C THR A 114 -9.32 -14.18 -3.78
N GLU A 115 -8.80 -12.95 -3.85
CA GLU A 115 -9.61 -11.79 -4.21
C GLU A 115 -8.70 -10.59 -4.38
N TYR A 116 -9.24 -9.53 -4.96
CA TYR A 116 -8.62 -8.21 -4.86
C TYR A 116 -9.04 -7.57 -3.54
N TYR A 117 -8.16 -6.74 -3.01
CA TYR A 117 -8.41 -6.01 -1.77
C TYR A 117 -7.99 -4.57 -1.96
N THR A 118 -8.83 -3.65 -1.51
CA THR A 118 -8.62 -2.21 -1.70
C THR A 118 -8.47 -1.55 -0.35
N ILE A 119 -7.43 -0.73 -0.21
CA ILE A 119 -7.28 0.14 0.95
C ILE A 119 -7.65 1.56 0.55
N VAL A 120 -8.40 2.23 1.42
CA VAL A 120 -8.65 3.67 1.30
C VAL A 120 -8.02 4.34 2.50
N VAL A 121 -7.08 5.22 2.22
CA VAL A 121 -6.36 5.95 3.25
C VAL A 121 -6.95 7.36 3.31
N THR A 122 -7.36 7.78 4.51
CA THR A 122 -7.89 9.13 4.72
C THR A 122 -6.83 9.94 5.44
N LYS A 123 -6.49 11.11 4.88
CA LYS A 123 -5.53 12.02 5.49
C LYS A 123 -6.25 12.96 6.45
N LYS A 124 -5.48 13.62 7.30
CA LYS A 124 -6.07 14.51 8.30
C LYS A 124 -6.78 15.71 7.69
N ASP A 125 -6.43 16.07 6.44
CA ASP A 125 -7.11 17.13 5.73
C ASP A 125 -8.40 16.66 5.06
N GLY A 126 -8.76 15.37 5.20
CA GLY A 126 -9.98 14.82 4.64
C GLY A 126 -9.84 14.24 3.24
N LEU A 127 -8.69 14.42 2.60
CA LEU A 127 -8.47 13.85 1.27
C LEU A 127 -8.14 12.37 1.39
N THR A 128 -8.51 11.61 0.37
CA THR A 128 -8.31 10.16 0.37
C THR A 128 -7.43 9.72 -0.78
N GLU A 129 -6.73 8.59 -0.56
CA GLU A 129 -6.04 7.88 -1.63
C GLU A 129 -6.43 6.42 -1.52
N GLU A 130 -6.47 5.73 -2.65
CA GLU A 130 -6.79 4.31 -2.61
C GLU A 130 -5.88 3.51 -3.50
N ALA A 131 -5.74 2.24 -3.17
CA ALA A 131 -4.92 1.31 -3.95
C ALA A 131 -5.49 -0.08 -3.78
N THR A 132 -5.28 -0.91 -4.81
CA THR A 132 -5.80 -2.27 -4.84
C THR A 132 -4.66 -3.24 -5.12
N GLY A 133 -4.64 -4.34 -4.38
CA GLY A 133 -3.72 -5.44 -4.63
C GLY A 133 -4.49 -6.75 -4.66
N GLN A 134 -3.80 -7.81 -5.03
CA GLN A 134 -4.42 -9.12 -5.17
C GLN A 134 -3.78 -10.10 -4.19
N LEU A 135 -4.63 -10.88 -3.53
CA LEU A 135 -4.20 -12.05 -2.77
C LEU A 135 -4.62 -13.30 -3.54
N ARG A 136 -3.67 -14.19 -3.76
CA ARG A 136 -3.94 -15.49 -4.40
C ARG A 136 -3.57 -16.57 -3.41
N VAL A 137 -4.55 -17.41 -3.07
CA VAL A 137 -4.33 -18.53 -2.17
C VAL A 137 -4.34 -19.80 -3.01
N TYR A 138 -3.35 -20.65 -2.80
CA TYR A 138 -3.19 -21.87 -3.56
C TYR A 138 -3.06 -23.06 -2.62
N ARG A 139 -3.35 -24.25 -3.12
CA ARG A 139 -3.13 -25.49 -2.39
C ARG A 139 -1.67 -25.90 -2.51
N GLU A 140 -1.15 -26.36 -1.39
CA GLU A 140 0.19 -26.92 -1.35
C GLU A 140 0.24 -28.29 -1.99
#